data_7c366a42bfa1a09eb804d7e67d918818
#
_entry.id   7c366a42bfa1a09eb804d7e67d918818
#
_cell.length_a   1.000
_cell.length_b   1.000
_cell.length_c   1.000
_cell.angle_alpha   90.00
_cell.angle_beta   90.00
_cell.angle_gamma   90.00
#
_symmetry.space_group_name_H-M   'P 1'
#
loop_
_entity.id
_entity.type
_entity.pdbx_description
1 polymer ?
#
loop_
_entity_poly.entity_id
_entity_poly.type
_entity_poly.pdbx_seq_one_letter_code
_entity_poly.pdbx_strand_id
1 'polypeptide(L)'
;MKQNSNHHDIPVNDIPDIEIVDLEKENMQDTDSGNFGKTNKRNAASSSDSDHVTNGEDTSDSFDDFEDYDTDDTAEDFSEENAPAPSGIRRFLNFHVLFAVVLVVVVGVLGYRLTHWGQHISQSEIFKDGQGSYDDSWDSILPLTDENGRMVINDASNIVLFGNAPFADDRDSSDGLANLIAKETGATVYNCSVSGSYLAAQHTNFDYTLAPMDAYCLYWLVNLAAGVPLDGYYTDAAKALGDRIPPEAEEVVNTLKTLDFNTIDTVAIMYDATDYLMGNAMYNDDNPTDPTQFTGNLEASIEVLQNNYPHLRIIVMSPTYAYAVDENGDYVSSDIYIYNNRDVLSTYVIKECYSATIHSVSFMDNLYGSITEDNAKEYLVDNLHLNVKGRKLIAKRFEYFLNYYIKDYASQEN
;
A
#
# COMPACT_ATOMS: atom_id res chain seq x y z
N MET A 1 17.61 -57.24 -24.46
CA MET A 1 16.38 -56.57 -23.98
C MET A 1 16.70 -55.09 -23.89
N LYS A 2 16.19 -54.29 -24.87
CA LYS A 2 16.34 -52.83 -24.94
C LYS A 2 15.07 -52.23 -24.32
N GLN A 3 15.18 -51.46 -23.26
CA GLN A 3 14.11 -50.67 -22.74
C GLN A 3 14.07 -49.33 -23.49
N ASN A 4 12.96 -49.09 -24.19
CA ASN A 4 12.62 -47.83 -24.78
C ASN A 4 12.12 -46.89 -23.65
N SER A 5 12.78 -45.78 -23.47
CA SER A 5 12.27 -44.64 -22.73
C SER A 5 11.56 -43.71 -23.72
N ASN A 6 10.24 -43.68 -23.68
CA ASN A 6 9.46 -42.65 -24.38
C ASN A 6 9.57 -41.34 -23.59
N HIS A 7 10.35 -40.42 -24.10
CA HIS A 7 10.19 -39.00 -23.81
C HIS A 7 8.99 -38.52 -24.60
N HIS A 8 7.96 -38.06 -23.90
CA HIS A 8 6.94 -37.23 -24.48
C HIS A 8 7.47 -35.80 -24.38
N ASP A 9 7.93 -35.28 -25.53
CA ASP A 9 8.13 -33.87 -25.73
C ASP A 9 6.73 -33.21 -25.78
N ILE A 10 6.42 -32.40 -24.79
CA ILE A 10 5.28 -31.48 -24.80
C ILE A 10 5.70 -30.32 -25.70
N PRO A 11 4.96 -29.98 -26.77
CA PRO A 11 5.30 -28.86 -27.62
C PRO A 11 5.15 -27.54 -26.81
N VAL A 12 6.24 -26.79 -26.74
CA VAL A 12 6.31 -25.41 -26.29
C VAL A 12 5.72 -24.55 -27.42
N ASN A 13 4.40 -24.43 -27.49
CA ASN A 13 3.71 -23.48 -28.37
C ASN A 13 2.24 -23.46 -27.96
N ASP A 14 1.89 -22.69 -26.95
CA ASP A 14 0.58 -22.07 -26.75
C ASP A 14 0.68 -21.14 -25.54
N ILE A 15 1.62 -20.18 -25.58
CA ILE A 15 1.49 -18.95 -24.80
C ILE A 15 0.73 -18.03 -25.72
N PRO A 16 -0.46 -17.52 -25.36
CA PRO A 16 -1.07 -16.46 -26.11
C PRO A 16 -0.13 -15.28 -26.08
N ASP A 17 0.38 -14.89 -27.25
CA ASP A 17 1.11 -13.66 -27.47
C ASP A 17 0.28 -12.52 -26.83
N ILE A 18 0.79 -11.90 -25.78
CA ILE A 18 0.32 -10.60 -25.35
C ILE A 18 0.83 -9.65 -26.46
N GLU A 19 0.01 -9.48 -27.51
CA GLU A 19 0.20 -8.39 -28.44
C GLU A 19 0.09 -7.10 -27.63
N ILE A 20 1.25 -6.53 -27.28
CA ILE A 20 1.35 -5.13 -26.87
C ILE A 20 0.93 -4.34 -28.10
N VAL A 21 -0.33 -3.96 -28.17
CA VAL A 21 -0.83 -3.04 -29.18
C VAL A 21 -0.17 -1.70 -28.92
N ASP A 22 0.78 -1.37 -29.79
CA ASP A 22 1.53 -0.12 -29.82
C ASP A 22 0.55 1.02 -30.18
N LEU A 23 -0.16 1.54 -29.17
CA LEU A 23 -1.21 2.57 -29.32
C LEU A 23 -0.66 3.96 -29.67
N GLU A 24 0.68 4.12 -29.78
CA GLU A 24 1.28 5.41 -30.13
C GLU A 24 1.47 5.66 -31.63
N LYS A 25 1.18 4.70 -32.51
CA LYS A 25 1.40 4.87 -33.97
C LYS A 25 0.18 5.23 -34.82
N GLU A 26 -1.03 5.20 -34.28
CA GLU A 26 -2.23 5.53 -35.07
C GLU A 26 -2.71 6.98 -35.00
N ASN A 27 -2.11 7.86 -34.20
CA ASN A 27 -2.55 9.26 -34.07
C ASN A 27 -1.68 10.30 -34.83
N MET A 28 -0.88 9.86 -35.79
CA MET A 28 -0.07 10.78 -36.63
C MET A 28 -0.18 10.51 -38.12
N GLN A 29 -1.39 10.45 -38.64
CA GLN A 29 -1.64 10.68 -40.09
C GLN A 29 -3.07 11.15 -40.30
N ASP A 30 -3.16 12.32 -40.95
CA ASP A 30 -4.30 12.98 -41.54
C ASP A 30 -4.96 14.14 -40.79
N THR A 31 -4.29 15.29 -40.80
CA THR A 31 -4.96 16.56 -41.05
C THR A 31 -4.05 17.51 -41.85
N ASP A 32 -4.00 17.34 -43.13
CA ASP A 32 -3.61 18.44 -44.03
C ASP A 32 -4.81 18.84 -44.92
N SER A 33 -4.92 20.17 -45.06
CA SER A 33 -5.78 20.92 -46.00
C SER A 33 -7.23 21.23 -45.62
N GLY A 34 -7.45 22.50 -45.33
CA GLY A 34 -8.78 23.13 -45.24
C GLY A 34 -8.74 24.60 -44.90
N ASN A 35 -8.13 25.39 -45.77
CA ASN A 35 -8.16 26.86 -45.81
C ASN A 35 -9.56 27.43 -45.93
N PHE A 36 -9.96 28.43 -45.10
CA PHE A 36 -10.90 29.55 -45.38
C PHE A 36 -11.06 30.35 -44.09
N GLY A 37 -10.58 31.56 -44.01
CA GLY A 37 -11.18 32.76 -44.53
C GLY A 37 -11.37 33.78 -43.43
N LYS A 38 -10.67 34.88 -43.58
CA LYS A 38 -10.67 36.15 -42.90
C LYS A 38 -12.05 36.73 -42.47
N THR A 39 -11.93 37.57 -41.44
CA THR A 39 -12.66 38.81 -41.11
C THR A 39 -13.49 38.65 -39.81
N ASN A 40 -13.43 39.49 -38.80
CA ASN A 40 -13.44 40.96 -38.74
C ASN A 40 -13.06 41.44 -37.34
N LYS A 41 -12.30 42.54 -37.34
CA LYS A 41 -12.16 43.50 -36.25
C LYS A 41 -13.49 44.25 -35.98
N ARG A 42 -13.77 44.58 -34.72
CA ARG A 42 -14.20 45.93 -34.26
C ARG A 42 -14.44 45.92 -32.76
N ASN A 43 -13.62 46.72 -32.07
CA ASN A 43 -13.88 48.02 -31.47
C ASN A 43 -14.78 47.93 -30.22
N ALA A 44 -14.23 48.19 -29.04
CA ALA A 44 -13.81 49.48 -28.49
C ALA A 44 -14.97 50.26 -27.83
N ALA A 45 -14.67 50.73 -26.71
CA ALA A 45 -15.12 51.92 -25.96
C ALA A 45 -15.72 51.50 -24.59
N SER A 46 -15.04 51.88 -23.51
CA SER A 46 -14.82 53.15 -22.87
C SER A 46 -15.98 53.52 -21.95
N SER A 47 -15.66 53.74 -20.74
CA SER A 47 -15.75 55.01 -19.96
C SER A 47 -15.88 54.59 -18.50
N SER A 48 -14.97 55.03 -17.72
CA SER A 48 -14.74 56.31 -17.06
C SER A 48 -15.32 56.39 -15.67
N ASP A 49 -14.38 56.74 -14.80
CA ASP A 49 -14.42 57.70 -13.69
C ASP A 49 -15.16 57.26 -12.43
N SER A 50 -14.66 57.46 -11.26
CA SER A 50 -13.91 58.58 -10.69
C SER A 50 -13.39 58.24 -9.31
N ASP A 51 -12.17 58.63 -9.07
CA ASP A 51 -11.64 59.35 -7.90
C ASP A 51 -12.22 59.09 -6.50
N HIS A 52 -11.36 58.70 -5.58
CA HIS A 52 -10.94 59.61 -4.52
C HIS A 52 -9.67 59.15 -3.82
N VAL A 53 -8.71 60.03 -3.83
CA VAL A 53 -7.45 60.18 -3.14
C VAL A 53 -7.70 60.39 -1.64
N THR A 54 -6.91 59.81 -0.76
CA THR A 54 -6.17 60.52 0.29
C THR A 54 -5.11 59.66 0.94
N ASN A 55 -3.94 60.13 0.84
CA ASN A 55 -2.70 60.16 1.54
C ASN A 55 -2.71 59.92 3.06
N GLY A 56 -1.52 59.48 3.51
CA GLY A 56 -0.94 59.76 4.83
C GLY A 56 -0.24 58.54 5.38
N GLU A 57 0.99 58.34 5.13
CA GLU A 57 2.21 58.81 5.81
C GLU A 57 2.71 57.85 6.89
N ASP A 58 3.94 57.44 6.64
CA ASP A 58 4.92 56.86 7.57
C ASP A 58 4.96 57.59 8.91
N THR A 59 5.16 56.82 9.99
CA THR A 59 6.16 57.20 11.01
C THR A 59 6.63 55.99 11.80
N SER A 60 7.90 55.67 11.61
CA SER A 60 8.78 55.10 12.59
C SER A 60 8.91 56.06 13.78
N ASP A 61 8.83 55.60 15.00
CA ASP A 61 9.64 56.16 16.07
C ASP A 61 9.79 55.19 17.24
N SER A 62 11.05 54.90 17.50
CA SER A 62 11.61 54.46 18.74
C SER A 62 11.49 55.59 19.77
N PHE A 63 11.22 55.31 21.01
CA PHE A 63 11.89 56.01 22.09
C PHE A 63 11.68 55.28 23.44
N ASP A 64 12.84 55.08 24.09
CA ASP A 64 13.05 54.90 25.50
C ASP A 64 12.35 56.04 26.27
N ASP A 65 11.79 55.72 27.42
CA ASP A 65 11.88 56.65 28.54
C ASP A 65 11.83 55.91 29.89
N PHE A 66 12.90 56.12 30.57
CA PHE A 66 13.09 55.95 31.99
C PHE A 66 12.20 56.90 32.79
N GLU A 67 11.52 56.46 33.81
CA GLU A 67 11.21 57.29 34.94
C GLU A 67 11.54 56.56 36.24
N ASP A 68 12.53 57.14 36.86
CA ASP A 68 12.95 57.06 38.24
C ASP A 68 11.80 57.55 39.18
N TYR A 69 11.53 56.82 40.25
CA TYR A 69 10.96 57.38 41.46
C TYR A 69 11.76 56.95 42.66
N ASP A 70 12.44 57.92 43.16
CA ASP A 70 13.14 57.98 44.46
C ASP A 70 12.20 57.79 45.66
N THR A 71 12.70 57.02 46.58
CA THR A 71 12.74 57.12 48.04
C THR A 71 11.54 57.72 48.80
N ASP A 72 11.04 56.96 49.75
CA ASP A 72 11.10 57.46 51.14
C ASP A 72 11.18 56.33 52.19
N ASP A 73 12.01 56.62 53.15
CA ASP A 73 12.36 55.83 54.31
C ASP A 73 11.18 55.60 55.28
N THR A 74 10.99 54.37 55.74
CA THR A 74 10.64 54.15 57.12
C THR A 74 11.23 52.78 57.57
N ALA A 75 12.25 52.87 58.37
CA ALA A 75 12.78 51.79 59.12
C ALA A 75 11.80 51.31 60.20
N GLU A 76 11.38 50.06 60.14
CA GLU A 76 10.91 49.35 61.34
C GLU A 76 11.71 48.08 61.53
N ASP A 77 12.43 48.15 62.61
CA ASP A 77 13.22 47.13 63.30
C ASP A 77 12.29 45.93 63.64
N PHE A 78 12.46 44.77 63.09
CA PHE A 78 11.96 43.51 63.62
C PHE A 78 13.06 42.47 63.63
N SER A 79 13.40 42.19 64.88
CA SER A 79 14.27 41.15 65.40
C SER A 79 14.31 39.84 64.60
N GLU A 80 15.54 39.38 64.42
CA GLU A 80 15.90 38.03 63.97
C GLU A 80 15.25 36.97 64.86
N GLU A 81 14.33 36.19 64.33
CA GLU A 81 13.91 34.93 64.89
C GLU A 81 14.44 33.81 63.97
N ASN A 82 15.32 32.99 64.51
CA ASN A 82 15.99 31.87 63.89
C ASN A 82 14.98 30.89 63.30
N ALA A 83 14.80 30.92 61.98
CA ALA A 83 14.14 29.83 61.20
C ALA A 83 15.20 28.81 60.82
N PRO A 84 14.95 27.50 61.04
CA PRO A 84 15.88 26.45 60.64
C PRO A 84 16.07 26.39 59.15
N ALA A 85 17.32 26.28 58.69
CA ALA A 85 17.69 26.16 57.31
C ALA A 85 16.93 25.01 56.61
N PRO A 86 16.30 25.23 55.46
CA PRO A 86 15.59 24.16 54.73
C PRO A 86 16.60 23.13 54.26
N SER A 87 16.35 21.88 54.64
CA SER A 87 17.14 20.70 54.26
C SER A 87 17.41 20.66 52.77
N GLY A 88 18.61 20.27 52.37
CA GLY A 88 19.22 20.44 51.03
C GLY A 88 18.49 19.87 49.81
N ILE A 89 17.30 19.29 49.96
CA ILE A 89 16.52 18.73 48.83
C ILE A 89 15.72 19.82 48.10
N ARG A 90 15.27 20.88 48.77
CA ARG A 90 14.51 21.97 48.13
C ARG A 90 15.34 22.88 47.21
N ARG A 91 16.66 22.82 47.26
CA ARG A 91 17.58 23.63 46.47
C ARG A 91 17.75 23.08 45.04
N PHE A 92 17.34 21.82 44.80
CA PHE A 92 17.41 21.16 43.48
C PHE A 92 16.11 21.21 42.65
N LEU A 93 15.02 21.69 43.22
CA LEU A 93 13.75 21.86 42.57
C LEU A 93 13.62 23.23 41.89
N ASN A 94 14.66 23.65 41.18
CA ASN A 94 14.53 24.74 40.23
C ASN A 94 13.75 24.25 39.01
N PHE A 95 12.73 25.01 38.58
CA PHE A 95 11.89 24.69 37.42
C PHE A 95 12.71 24.23 36.21
N HIS A 96 13.87 24.81 35.97
CA HIS A 96 14.80 24.43 34.91
C HIS A 96 15.41 23.04 35.11
N VAL A 97 15.70 22.62 36.32
CA VAL A 97 16.22 21.27 36.61
C VAL A 97 15.11 20.24 36.43
N LEU A 98 13.88 20.53 36.90
CA LEU A 98 12.73 19.68 36.69
C LEU A 98 12.43 19.53 35.18
N PHE A 99 12.46 20.64 34.44
CA PHE A 99 12.25 20.63 32.97
C PHE A 99 13.33 19.83 32.23
N ALA A 100 14.61 20.00 32.64
CA ALA A 100 15.70 19.22 32.05
C ALA A 100 15.58 17.72 32.35
N VAL A 101 15.16 17.33 33.55
CA VAL A 101 14.90 15.91 33.88
C VAL A 101 13.75 15.35 33.08
N VAL A 102 12.64 16.09 32.97
CA VAL A 102 11.49 15.67 32.13
C VAL A 102 11.90 15.54 30.67
N LEU A 103 12.68 16.46 30.15
CA LEU A 103 13.17 16.42 28.78
C LEU A 103 14.09 15.22 28.53
N VAL A 104 14.98 14.89 29.45
CA VAL A 104 15.85 13.70 29.39
C VAL A 104 15.01 12.42 29.43
N VAL A 105 13.96 12.37 30.26
CA VAL A 105 13.06 11.22 30.34
C VAL A 105 12.26 11.07 29.04
N VAL A 106 11.72 12.17 28.50
CA VAL A 106 10.98 12.15 27.23
C VAL A 106 11.87 11.73 26.06
N VAL A 107 13.08 12.29 25.98
CA VAL A 107 14.06 11.88 24.94
C VAL A 107 14.50 10.44 25.14
N GLY A 108 14.68 10.00 26.38
CA GLY A 108 14.99 8.61 26.71
C GLY A 108 13.87 7.63 26.33
N VAL A 109 12.61 7.99 26.61
CA VAL A 109 11.43 7.19 26.24
C VAL A 109 11.22 7.19 24.73
N LEU A 110 11.40 8.35 24.06
CA LEU A 110 11.34 8.42 22.61
C LEU A 110 12.48 7.64 21.94
N GLY A 111 13.69 7.77 22.46
CA GLY A 111 14.85 6.99 22.00
C GLY A 111 14.64 5.49 22.22
N TYR A 112 14.13 5.10 23.40
CA TYR A 112 13.77 3.71 23.67
C TYR A 112 12.66 3.20 22.75
N ARG A 113 11.60 3.99 22.53
CA ARG A 113 10.54 3.62 21.56
C ARG A 113 11.05 3.57 20.13
N LEU A 114 11.92 4.50 19.71
CA LEU A 114 12.51 4.47 18.36
C LEU A 114 13.48 3.30 18.16
N THR A 115 14.24 2.91 19.18
CA THR A 115 15.14 1.76 19.11
C THR A 115 14.43 0.42 19.28
N HIS A 116 13.21 0.41 19.85
CA HIS A 116 12.37 -0.79 19.99
C HIS A 116 11.17 -0.79 19.03
N TRP A 117 10.98 0.30 18.29
CA TRP A 117 10.04 0.35 17.18
C TRP A 117 10.69 -0.37 15.99
N GLY A 118 10.25 -1.59 15.75
CA GLY A 118 10.85 -2.47 14.75
C GLY A 118 11.92 -3.40 15.31
N GLN A 119 11.89 -3.79 16.59
CA GLN A 119 12.59 -5.00 16.99
C GLN A 119 11.90 -6.18 16.27
N HIS A 120 12.45 -6.48 15.09
CA HIS A 120 12.18 -7.71 14.39
C HIS A 120 12.48 -8.86 15.35
N ILE A 121 11.44 -9.56 15.77
CA ILE A 121 11.64 -10.89 16.35
C ILE A 121 12.33 -11.66 15.23
N SER A 122 13.53 -12.16 15.51
CA SER A 122 14.34 -12.90 14.55
C SER A 122 13.50 -14.04 13.99
N GLN A 123 13.01 -13.87 12.76
CA GLN A 123 12.25 -14.89 12.03
C GLN A 123 13.11 -16.12 11.71
N SER A 124 14.43 -16.06 11.96
CA SER A 124 15.40 -17.11 11.72
C SER A 124 15.12 -18.42 12.46
N GLU A 125 14.29 -18.42 13.51
CA GLU A 125 13.90 -19.66 14.21
C GLU A 125 12.73 -20.38 13.53
N ILE A 126 11.91 -19.69 12.74
CA ILE A 126 10.70 -20.25 12.12
C ILE A 126 11.02 -20.87 10.76
N PHE A 127 12.06 -20.40 10.10
CA PHE A 127 12.42 -20.81 8.74
C PHE A 127 13.83 -21.44 8.68
N LYS A 128 14.13 -22.35 9.58
CA LYS A 128 15.44 -23.07 9.62
C LYS A 128 15.80 -23.81 8.32
N ASP A 129 14.83 -23.98 7.42
CA ASP A 129 15.01 -24.67 6.14
C ASP A 129 15.00 -23.73 4.92
N GLY A 130 14.82 -22.40 5.11
CA GLY A 130 14.80 -21.39 4.03
C GLY A 130 16.00 -20.45 4.15
N GLN A 131 16.86 -20.44 3.16
CA GLN A 131 17.96 -19.48 3.06
C GLN A 131 17.41 -18.12 2.60
N GLY A 132 17.09 -17.25 3.54
CA GLY A 132 16.80 -15.84 3.29
C GLY A 132 17.24 -15.04 4.51
N SER A 133 17.94 -13.96 4.33
CA SER A 133 18.26 -13.01 5.39
C SER A 133 17.04 -12.16 5.62
N TYR A 134 16.22 -12.49 6.61
CA TYR A 134 15.01 -11.76 6.96
C TYR A 134 15.28 -10.43 7.68
N ASP A 135 16.54 -10.10 7.93
CA ASP A 135 16.94 -8.86 8.60
C ASP A 135 16.69 -7.61 7.72
N ASP A 136 16.41 -7.80 6.42
CA ASP A 136 16.22 -6.73 5.46
C ASP A 136 14.76 -6.55 5.00
N SER A 137 13.80 -7.32 5.54
CA SER A 137 12.39 -7.18 5.16
C SER A 137 11.71 -5.97 5.81
N TRP A 138 10.75 -5.40 5.10
CA TRP A 138 9.96 -4.26 5.58
C TRP A 138 8.62 -4.67 6.19
N ASP A 139 8.55 -5.86 6.73
CA ASP A 139 7.34 -6.37 7.40
C ASP A 139 6.84 -5.41 8.48
N SER A 140 5.56 -5.12 8.45
CA SER A 140 4.87 -4.35 9.47
C SER A 140 3.62 -5.10 9.90
N ILE A 141 3.65 -5.73 11.07
CA ILE A 141 2.51 -6.47 11.61
C ILE A 141 1.80 -5.58 12.62
N LEU A 142 0.63 -5.06 12.24
CA LEU A 142 -0.16 -4.20 13.08
C LEU A 142 -1.29 -5.00 13.73
N PRO A 143 -1.54 -4.82 15.05
CA PRO A 143 -2.70 -5.39 15.68
C PRO A 143 -3.97 -4.68 15.22
N LEU A 144 -5.07 -5.41 15.10
CA LEU A 144 -6.39 -4.79 15.05
C LEU A 144 -6.69 -4.17 16.42
N THR A 145 -7.20 -2.94 16.44
CA THR A 145 -7.56 -2.25 17.68
C THR A 145 -9.04 -1.85 17.67
N ASP A 146 -9.67 -1.91 18.85
CA ASP A 146 -11.02 -1.38 19.03
C ASP A 146 -11.03 0.16 19.07
N GLU A 147 -12.19 0.76 19.18
CA GLU A 147 -12.39 2.22 19.30
C GLU A 147 -11.68 2.87 20.50
N ASN A 148 -11.25 2.05 21.48
CA ASN A 148 -10.52 2.49 22.66
C ASN A 148 -9.00 2.27 22.52
N GLY A 149 -8.54 1.82 21.34
CA GLY A 149 -7.14 1.50 21.07
C GLY A 149 -6.66 0.20 21.74
N ARG A 150 -7.58 -0.69 22.15
CA ARG A 150 -7.23 -1.98 22.73
C ARG A 150 -7.09 -2.99 21.61
N MET A 151 -6.06 -3.82 21.70
CA MET A 151 -5.86 -4.89 20.74
C MET A 151 -7.03 -5.87 20.76
N VAL A 152 -7.58 -6.14 19.58
CA VAL A 152 -8.60 -7.15 19.35
C VAL A 152 -7.90 -8.37 18.77
N ILE A 153 -8.03 -9.50 19.47
CA ILE A 153 -7.59 -10.78 18.93
C ILE A 153 -8.83 -11.43 18.32
N ASN A 154 -8.82 -11.61 17.02
CA ASN A 154 -9.82 -12.42 16.34
C ASN A 154 -9.17 -13.73 15.87
N ASP A 155 -9.99 -14.77 15.76
CA ASP A 155 -9.53 -16.11 15.37
C ASP A 155 -9.19 -16.20 13.87
N ALA A 156 -9.32 -15.08 13.11
CA ALA A 156 -9.10 -15.01 11.67
C ALA A 156 -9.75 -16.21 10.92
N SER A 157 -11.01 -16.49 11.24
CA SER A 157 -11.73 -17.67 10.76
C SER A 157 -12.17 -17.54 9.31
N ASN A 158 -12.39 -16.30 8.83
CA ASN A 158 -12.88 -16.00 7.49
C ASN A 158 -11.97 -14.96 6.82
N ILE A 159 -11.37 -15.34 5.71
CA ILE A 159 -10.39 -14.52 4.99
C ILE A 159 -10.88 -14.29 3.56
N VAL A 160 -10.85 -13.04 3.09
CA VAL A 160 -11.01 -12.69 1.68
C VAL A 160 -9.66 -12.35 1.09
N LEU A 161 -9.35 -12.93 -0.07
CA LEU A 161 -8.13 -12.65 -0.82
C LEU A 161 -8.48 -11.86 -2.09
N PHE A 162 -7.91 -10.68 -2.23
CA PHE A 162 -7.92 -9.91 -3.47
C PHE A 162 -6.54 -9.94 -4.12
N GLY A 163 -6.50 -9.99 -5.45
CA GLY A 163 -5.24 -10.00 -6.19
C GLY A 163 -5.41 -10.55 -7.60
N ASN A 164 -4.27 -10.98 -8.15
CA ASN A 164 -4.22 -11.55 -9.48
C ASN A 164 -3.51 -12.92 -9.47
N ALA A 165 -2.59 -13.19 -10.37
CA ALA A 165 -1.96 -14.50 -10.59
C ALA A 165 -1.49 -15.22 -9.30
N PRO A 166 -0.88 -14.59 -8.28
CA PRO A 166 -0.47 -15.32 -7.08
C PRO A 166 -1.57 -16.16 -6.44
N PHE A 167 -2.80 -15.64 -6.39
CA PHE A 167 -3.96 -16.35 -5.84
C PHE A 167 -4.81 -17.04 -6.92
N ALA A 168 -4.79 -16.54 -8.16
CA ALA A 168 -5.62 -17.06 -9.24
C ALA A 168 -5.02 -18.29 -9.92
N ASP A 169 -3.69 -18.40 -9.97
CA ASP A 169 -3.01 -19.54 -10.58
C ASP A 169 -3.30 -20.83 -9.82
N ASP A 170 -3.60 -21.89 -10.59
CA ASP A 170 -3.92 -23.21 -10.02
C ASP A 170 -5.01 -23.17 -8.93
N ARG A 171 -5.97 -22.21 -9.04
CA ARG A 171 -6.97 -21.92 -7.99
C ARG A 171 -7.77 -23.15 -7.54
N ASP A 172 -8.02 -24.11 -8.43
CA ASP A 172 -8.73 -25.35 -8.15
C ASP A 172 -7.82 -26.46 -7.58
N SER A 173 -6.51 -26.25 -7.59
CA SER A 173 -5.52 -27.20 -7.11
C SER A 173 -5.31 -27.09 -5.59
N SER A 174 -5.10 -28.21 -4.91
CA SER A 174 -4.65 -28.20 -3.51
C SER A 174 -3.29 -27.49 -3.28
N ASP A 175 -2.53 -27.25 -4.35
CA ASP A 175 -1.28 -26.52 -4.35
C ASP A 175 -1.44 -25.05 -4.81
N GLY A 176 -2.66 -24.58 -5.07
CA GLY A 176 -2.99 -23.16 -5.27
C GLY A 176 -2.77 -22.38 -3.98
N LEU A 177 -2.28 -21.13 -4.07
CA LEU A 177 -1.87 -20.35 -2.89
C LEU A 177 -3.04 -20.13 -1.92
N ALA A 178 -4.24 -19.82 -2.41
CA ALA A 178 -5.42 -19.64 -1.57
C ALA A 178 -5.78 -20.91 -0.78
N ASN A 179 -5.70 -22.09 -1.42
CA ASN A 179 -5.98 -23.38 -0.80
C ASN A 179 -4.88 -23.78 0.21
N LEU A 180 -3.62 -23.42 -0.08
CA LEU A 180 -2.53 -23.58 0.89
C LEU A 180 -2.71 -22.68 2.10
N ILE A 181 -3.11 -21.42 1.93
CA ILE A 181 -3.43 -20.51 3.04
C ILE A 181 -4.57 -21.09 3.88
N ALA A 182 -5.66 -21.52 3.27
CA ALA A 182 -6.77 -22.16 3.98
C ALA A 182 -6.30 -23.37 4.81
N LYS A 183 -5.41 -24.19 4.25
CA LYS A 183 -4.85 -25.36 4.91
C LYS A 183 -3.93 -25.00 6.09
N GLU A 184 -3.02 -24.06 5.91
CA GLU A 184 -2.04 -23.68 6.92
C GLU A 184 -2.70 -22.92 8.09
N THR A 185 -3.72 -22.08 7.80
CA THR A 185 -4.41 -21.28 8.82
C THR A 185 -5.61 -22.00 9.46
N GLY A 186 -6.21 -22.94 8.75
CA GLY A 186 -7.50 -23.55 9.14
C GLY A 186 -8.71 -22.66 8.89
N ALA A 187 -8.53 -21.48 8.26
CA ALA A 187 -9.58 -20.53 7.97
C ALA A 187 -10.41 -20.92 6.74
N THR A 188 -11.63 -20.38 6.67
CA THR A 188 -12.42 -20.34 5.43
C THR A 188 -11.84 -19.22 4.57
N VAL A 189 -11.40 -19.53 3.35
CA VAL A 189 -10.81 -18.58 2.43
C VAL A 189 -11.71 -18.36 1.23
N TYR A 190 -12.07 -17.12 0.99
CA TYR A 190 -12.81 -16.66 -0.18
C TYR A 190 -11.82 -16.04 -1.16
N ASN A 191 -11.50 -16.77 -2.24
CA ASN A 191 -10.55 -16.32 -3.24
C ASN A 191 -11.25 -15.42 -4.27
N CYS A 192 -11.11 -14.10 -4.10
CA CYS A 192 -11.65 -13.08 -4.99
C CYS A 192 -10.59 -12.47 -5.93
N SER A 193 -9.54 -13.21 -6.23
CA SER A 193 -8.54 -12.83 -7.22
C SER A 193 -9.00 -13.10 -8.65
N VAL A 194 -8.49 -12.31 -9.61
CA VAL A 194 -8.82 -12.44 -11.03
C VAL A 194 -7.54 -12.48 -11.85
N SER A 195 -7.37 -13.55 -12.64
CA SER A 195 -6.22 -13.74 -13.53
C SER A 195 -6.07 -12.58 -14.51
N GLY A 196 -4.85 -12.11 -14.70
CA GLY A 196 -4.53 -11.04 -15.63
C GLY A 196 -5.08 -9.67 -15.25
N SER A 197 -5.65 -9.51 -14.04
CA SER A 197 -5.96 -8.20 -13.49
C SER A 197 -4.70 -7.50 -12.96
N TYR A 198 -4.82 -6.21 -12.73
CA TYR A 198 -3.77 -5.34 -12.23
C TYR A 198 -4.33 -4.37 -11.21
N LEU A 199 -3.46 -3.70 -10.45
CA LEU A 199 -3.89 -2.78 -9.41
C LEU A 199 -4.34 -1.44 -10.01
N ALA A 200 -3.47 -0.79 -10.82
CA ALA A 200 -3.76 0.51 -11.42
C ALA A 200 -4.73 0.39 -12.61
N ALA A 201 -5.94 0.95 -12.49
CA ALA A 201 -6.86 1.01 -13.63
C ALA A 201 -6.29 1.85 -14.78
N GLN A 202 -6.59 1.48 -16.00
CA GLN A 202 -6.11 2.20 -17.18
C GLN A 202 -6.88 3.52 -17.42
N HIS A 203 -8.11 3.63 -16.91
CA HIS A 203 -8.95 4.81 -17.06
C HIS A 203 -9.65 5.21 -15.75
N THR A 204 -9.62 6.49 -15.43
CA THR A 204 -10.31 7.06 -14.24
C THR A 204 -11.83 6.88 -14.33
N ASN A 205 -12.40 7.04 -15.50
CA ASN A 205 -13.81 6.75 -15.77
C ASN A 205 -13.88 5.36 -16.38
N PHE A 206 -14.64 4.46 -15.75
CA PHE A 206 -14.80 3.11 -16.23
C PHE A 206 -15.25 3.09 -17.71
N ASP A 207 -14.37 2.65 -18.58
CA ASP A 207 -14.64 2.48 -20.00
C ASP A 207 -14.28 1.07 -20.45
N TYR A 208 -15.27 0.19 -20.36
CA TYR A 208 -15.12 -1.23 -20.75
C TYR A 208 -14.85 -1.44 -22.24
N THR A 209 -15.02 -0.41 -23.07
CA THR A 209 -14.71 -0.52 -24.51
C THR A 209 -13.22 -0.37 -24.78
N LEU A 210 -12.52 0.39 -23.93
CA LEU A 210 -11.08 0.64 -24.04
C LEU A 210 -10.28 -0.29 -23.12
N ALA A 211 -10.68 -0.41 -21.84
CA ALA A 211 -9.99 -1.21 -20.85
C ALA A 211 -10.98 -2.07 -20.03
N PRO A 212 -11.53 -3.14 -20.61
CA PRO A 212 -12.53 -3.95 -19.92
C PRO A 212 -11.98 -4.68 -18.69
N MET A 213 -10.67 -4.93 -18.61
CA MET A 213 -10.03 -5.51 -17.41
C MET A 213 -10.01 -4.56 -16.21
N ASP A 214 -10.18 -3.24 -16.41
CA ASP A 214 -10.32 -2.29 -15.30
C ASP A 214 -11.47 -2.66 -14.35
N ALA A 215 -12.52 -3.34 -14.85
CA ALA A 215 -13.61 -3.85 -14.03
C ALA A 215 -13.15 -4.78 -12.91
N TYR A 216 -12.01 -5.43 -13.09
CA TYR A 216 -11.45 -6.42 -12.16
C TYR A 216 -10.23 -5.90 -11.39
N CYS A 217 -9.91 -4.60 -11.47
CA CYS A 217 -8.92 -3.99 -10.57
C CYS A 217 -9.47 -3.91 -9.13
N LEU A 218 -8.58 -3.79 -8.15
CA LEU A 218 -8.93 -3.85 -6.73
C LEU A 218 -10.05 -2.86 -6.36
N TYR A 219 -9.94 -1.60 -6.80
CA TYR A 219 -10.89 -0.53 -6.47
C TYR A 219 -12.33 -0.91 -6.82
N TRP A 220 -12.58 -1.48 -8.00
CA TRP A 220 -13.93 -1.84 -8.42
C TRP A 220 -14.44 -3.09 -7.70
N LEU A 221 -13.58 -4.09 -7.46
CA LEU A 221 -13.94 -5.29 -6.70
C LEU A 221 -14.31 -4.95 -5.25
N VAL A 222 -13.55 -4.06 -4.62
CA VAL A 222 -13.82 -3.60 -3.24
C VAL A 222 -15.09 -2.76 -3.18
N ASN A 223 -15.35 -1.89 -4.16
CA ASN A 223 -16.62 -1.14 -4.23
C ASN A 223 -17.82 -2.07 -4.41
N LEU A 224 -17.67 -3.13 -5.20
CA LEU A 224 -18.73 -4.15 -5.32
C LEU A 224 -18.99 -4.84 -3.98
N ALA A 225 -17.94 -5.21 -3.25
CA ALA A 225 -18.02 -5.78 -1.90
C ALA A 225 -18.69 -4.83 -0.91
N ALA A 226 -18.50 -3.51 -1.06
CA ALA A 226 -19.15 -2.47 -0.28
C ALA A 226 -20.60 -2.19 -0.72
N GLY A 227 -21.15 -2.97 -1.65
CA GLY A 227 -22.55 -2.87 -2.08
C GLY A 227 -22.82 -1.80 -3.13
N VAL A 228 -21.80 -1.26 -3.79
CA VAL A 228 -22.00 -0.36 -4.93
C VAL A 228 -22.61 -1.14 -6.08
N PRO A 229 -23.72 -0.68 -6.71
CA PRO A 229 -24.41 -1.42 -7.76
C PRO A 229 -23.64 -1.33 -9.10
N LEU A 230 -22.72 -2.26 -9.31
CA LEU A 230 -21.85 -2.33 -10.49
C LEU A 230 -22.23 -3.45 -11.50
N ASP A 231 -23.42 -4.06 -11.37
CA ASP A 231 -23.84 -5.18 -12.22
C ASP A 231 -23.72 -4.92 -13.72
N GLY A 232 -24.12 -3.73 -14.16
CA GLY A 232 -24.03 -3.34 -15.57
C GLY A 232 -22.60 -3.30 -16.07
N TYR A 233 -21.69 -2.79 -15.25
CA TYR A 233 -20.27 -2.66 -15.60
C TYR A 233 -19.62 -4.04 -15.82
N TYR A 234 -19.85 -4.99 -14.90
CA TYR A 234 -19.31 -6.35 -15.04
C TYR A 234 -19.89 -7.09 -16.23
N THR A 235 -21.19 -6.92 -16.49
CA THR A 235 -21.84 -7.51 -17.68
C THR A 235 -21.25 -6.96 -18.98
N ASP A 236 -21.05 -5.67 -19.04
CA ASP A 236 -20.52 -5.00 -20.25
C ASP A 236 -19.03 -5.28 -20.43
N ALA A 237 -18.25 -5.31 -19.35
CA ALA A 237 -16.84 -5.71 -19.37
C ALA A 237 -16.67 -7.16 -19.85
N ALA A 238 -17.46 -8.09 -19.30
CA ALA A 238 -17.45 -9.49 -19.72
C ALA A 238 -17.78 -9.65 -21.21
N LYS A 239 -18.77 -8.88 -21.70
CA LYS A 239 -19.11 -8.87 -23.13
C LYS A 239 -18.00 -8.32 -24.01
N ALA A 240 -17.31 -7.26 -23.55
CA ALA A 240 -16.20 -6.67 -24.28
C ALA A 240 -14.97 -7.59 -24.32
N LEU A 241 -14.72 -8.34 -23.24
CA LEU A 241 -13.65 -9.35 -23.19
C LEU A 241 -13.97 -10.57 -24.08
N GLY A 242 -15.24 -10.99 -24.15
CA GLY A 242 -15.63 -12.18 -24.92
C GLY A 242 -14.85 -13.42 -24.41
N ASP A 243 -14.15 -14.11 -25.34
CA ASP A 243 -13.40 -15.33 -25.03
C ASP A 243 -12.14 -15.07 -24.14
N ARG A 244 -11.76 -13.81 -23.93
CA ARG A 244 -10.64 -13.40 -23.06
C ARG A 244 -11.05 -13.16 -21.61
N ILE A 245 -12.32 -13.34 -21.26
CA ILE A 245 -12.77 -13.18 -19.87
C ILE A 245 -12.06 -14.22 -18.99
N PRO A 246 -11.48 -13.82 -17.84
CA PRO A 246 -10.93 -14.76 -16.88
C PRO A 246 -11.99 -15.78 -16.43
N PRO A 247 -11.69 -17.07 -16.41
CA PRO A 247 -12.70 -18.11 -16.14
C PRO A 247 -13.37 -17.98 -14.78
N GLU A 248 -12.68 -17.41 -13.79
CA GLU A 248 -13.17 -17.18 -12.43
C GLU A 248 -13.94 -15.85 -12.26
N ALA A 249 -13.93 -14.97 -13.24
CA ALA A 249 -14.45 -13.61 -13.11
C ALA A 249 -15.94 -13.56 -12.69
N GLU A 250 -16.78 -14.44 -13.25
CA GLU A 250 -18.20 -14.51 -12.88
C GLU A 250 -18.38 -15.00 -11.44
N GLU A 251 -17.62 -16.01 -11.01
CA GLU A 251 -17.63 -16.53 -9.66
C GLU A 251 -17.22 -15.47 -8.64
N VAL A 252 -16.13 -14.74 -8.92
CA VAL A 252 -15.64 -13.65 -8.07
C VAL A 252 -16.70 -12.56 -7.90
N VAL A 253 -17.28 -12.08 -8.99
CA VAL A 253 -18.35 -11.07 -8.97
C VAL A 253 -19.55 -11.56 -8.14
N ASN A 254 -19.98 -12.79 -8.33
CA ASN A 254 -21.11 -13.37 -7.60
C ASN A 254 -20.78 -13.55 -6.11
N THR A 255 -19.57 -13.96 -5.78
CA THR A 255 -19.09 -14.08 -4.40
C THR A 255 -19.14 -12.72 -3.70
N LEU A 256 -18.54 -11.69 -4.29
CA LEU A 256 -18.49 -10.34 -3.70
C LEU A 256 -19.88 -9.72 -3.51
N LYS A 257 -20.85 -10.03 -4.37
CA LYS A 257 -22.23 -9.56 -4.23
C LYS A 257 -23.01 -10.24 -3.10
N THR A 258 -22.68 -11.46 -2.77
CA THR A 258 -23.46 -12.29 -1.84
C THR A 258 -22.80 -12.49 -0.48
N LEU A 259 -21.49 -12.28 -0.40
CA LEU A 259 -20.73 -12.44 0.83
C LEU A 259 -21.04 -11.31 1.82
N ASP A 260 -21.42 -11.68 3.02
CA ASP A 260 -21.59 -10.70 4.12
C ASP A 260 -20.22 -10.36 4.72
N PHE A 261 -19.68 -9.22 4.34
CA PHE A 261 -18.38 -8.75 4.83
C PHE A 261 -18.34 -8.47 6.34
N ASN A 262 -19.48 -8.37 7.01
CA ASN A 262 -19.50 -8.30 8.48
C ASN A 262 -19.09 -9.61 9.15
N THR A 263 -19.04 -10.71 8.40
CA THR A 263 -18.58 -12.01 8.88
C THR A 263 -17.12 -12.32 8.52
N ILE A 264 -16.46 -11.40 7.84
CA ILE A 264 -15.05 -11.53 7.43
C ILE A 264 -14.17 -10.93 8.53
N ASP A 265 -13.11 -11.61 8.87
CA ASP A 265 -12.14 -11.18 9.88
C ASP A 265 -10.94 -10.48 9.26
N THR A 266 -10.51 -10.97 8.09
CA THR A 266 -9.26 -10.53 7.45
C THR A 266 -9.46 -10.37 5.95
N VAL A 267 -8.90 -9.30 5.41
CA VAL A 267 -8.71 -9.09 3.97
C VAL A 267 -7.21 -9.10 3.68
N ALA A 268 -6.76 -9.93 2.75
CA ALA A 268 -5.41 -9.91 2.24
C ALA A 268 -5.40 -9.48 0.77
N ILE A 269 -4.49 -8.60 0.42
CA ILE A 269 -4.35 -8.01 -0.91
C ILE A 269 -2.96 -8.36 -1.43
N MET A 270 -2.86 -9.08 -2.55
CA MET A 270 -1.59 -9.39 -3.19
C MET A 270 -1.73 -9.34 -4.71
N TYR A 271 -1.09 -8.37 -5.31
CA TYR A 271 -0.87 -8.31 -6.75
C TYR A 271 0.59 -8.68 -7.04
N ASP A 272 0.83 -9.33 -8.16
CA ASP A 272 2.19 -9.58 -8.62
C ASP A 272 2.81 -8.32 -9.25
N ALA A 273 3.97 -8.45 -9.88
CA ALA A 273 4.69 -7.33 -10.48
C ALA A 273 4.09 -6.86 -11.84
N THR A 274 2.86 -7.23 -12.19
CA THR A 274 2.24 -6.87 -13.48
C THR A 274 2.20 -5.35 -13.69
N ASP A 275 1.84 -4.56 -12.65
CA ASP A 275 1.81 -3.09 -12.79
C ASP A 275 3.19 -2.50 -13.11
N TYR A 276 4.26 -3.04 -12.54
CA TYR A 276 5.63 -2.70 -12.89
C TYR A 276 5.95 -3.10 -14.33
N LEU A 277 5.64 -4.35 -14.73
CA LEU A 277 5.91 -4.86 -16.09
C LEU A 277 5.14 -4.10 -17.18
N MET A 278 3.95 -3.60 -16.85
CA MET A 278 3.15 -2.73 -17.72
C MET A 278 3.67 -1.28 -17.71
N GLY A 279 4.52 -0.90 -16.77
CA GLY A 279 4.98 0.47 -16.57
C GLY A 279 3.85 1.40 -16.18
N ASN A 280 2.93 0.94 -15.34
CA ASN A 280 1.82 1.74 -14.84
C ASN A 280 2.32 2.88 -13.94
N ALA A 281 1.57 3.98 -13.91
CA ALA A 281 1.90 5.11 -13.06
C ALA A 281 1.76 4.73 -11.58
N MET A 282 2.72 5.16 -10.76
CA MET A 282 2.78 4.76 -9.36
C MET A 282 1.88 5.60 -8.45
N TYR A 283 1.90 6.92 -8.59
CA TYR A 283 1.17 7.83 -7.70
C TYR A 283 0.87 9.16 -8.39
N ASN A 284 -0.10 9.90 -7.83
CA ASN A 284 -0.47 11.23 -8.25
C ASN A 284 -0.52 12.14 -7.01
N ASP A 285 0.40 13.10 -6.92
CA ASP A 285 0.49 14.01 -5.77
C ASP A 285 -0.75 14.91 -5.62
N ASP A 286 -1.41 15.25 -6.75
CA ASP A 286 -2.61 16.09 -6.76
C ASP A 286 -3.89 15.31 -6.40
N ASN A 287 -3.86 13.99 -6.54
CA ASN A 287 -4.97 13.08 -6.21
C ASN A 287 -4.44 11.74 -5.67
N PRO A 288 -4.12 11.63 -4.38
CA PRO A 288 -3.53 10.43 -3.80
C PRO A 288 -4.37 9.15 -3.97
N THR A 289 -5.69 9.28 -4.09
CA THR A 289 -6.63 8.16 -4.28
C THR A 289 -7.08 7.99 -5.73
N ASP A 290 -6.27 8.43 -6.69
CA ASP A 290 -6.54 8.24 -8.12
C ASP A 290 -6.44 6.73 -8.49
N PRO A 291 -7.54 6.07 -8.87
CA PRO A 291 -7.52 4.63 -9.15
C PRO A 291 -6.71 4.25 -10.40
N THR A 292 -6.27 5.21 -11.20
CA THR A 292 -5.37 4.97 -12.34
C THR A 292 -3.90 4.90 -11.94
N GLN A 293 -3.60 5.10 -10.66
CA GLN A 293 -2.27 5.00 -10.11
C GLN A 293 -2.16 3.75 -9.24
N PHE A 294 -1.00 3.13 -9.22
CA PHE A 294 -0.75 1.91 -8.44
C PHE A 294 -1.08 2.11 -6.96
N THR A 295 -0.47 3.09 -6.30
CA THR A 295 -0.78 3.40 -4.89
C THR A 295 -2.16 4.01 -4.73
N GLY A 296 -2.60 4.85 -5.67
CA GLY A 296 -3.90 5.52 -5.58
C GLY A 296 -5.07 4.53 -5.60
N ASN A 297 -4.99 3.47 -6.41
CA ASN A 297 -5.98 2.39 -6.40
C ASN A 297 -5.98 1.64 -5.07
N LEU A 298 -4.79 1.30 -4.56
CA LEU A 298 -4.62 0.63 -3.27
C LEU A 298 -5.19 1.47 -2.12
N GLU A 299 -4.80 2.75 -2.03
CA GLU A 299 -5.23 3.67 -0.98
C GLU A 299 -6.75 3.87 -1.00
N ALA A 300 -7.33 4.16 -2.18
CA ALA A 300 -8.77 4.26 -2.34
C ALA A 300 -9.50 2.98 -1.91
N SER A 301 -8.94 1.81 -2.22
CA SER A 301 -9.52 0.52 -1.86
C SER A 301 -9.47 0.27 -0.35
N ILE A 302 -8.35 0.57 0.30
CA ILE A 302 -8.21 0.47 1.75
C ILE A 302 -9.20 1.41 2.44
N GLU A 303 -9.35 2.66 1.97
CA GLU A 303 -10.33 3.61 2.52
C GLU A 303 -11.77 3.08 2.40
N VAL A 304 -12.14 2.49 1.27
CA VAL A 304 -13.48 1.88 1.10
C VAL A 304 -13.69 0.76 2.11
N LEU A 305 -12.71 -0.13 2.29
CA LEU A 305 -12.78 -1.23 3.27
C LEU A 305 -12.88 -0.70 4.70
N GLN A 306 -12.02 0.23 5.10
CA GLN A 306 -12.00 0.78 6.46
C GLN A 306 -13.29 1.56 6.78
N ASN A 307 -13.82 2.31 5.82
CA ASN A 307 -15.04 3.10 6.02
C ASN A 307 -16.31 2.23 6.13
N ASN A 308 -16.38 1.12 5.40
CA ASN A 308 -17.55 0.23 5.41
C ASN A 308 -17.42 -0.90 6.44
N TYR A 309 -16.20 -1.37 6.72
CA TYR A 309 -15.92 -2.56 7.53
C TYR A 309 -14.73 -2.31 8.48
N PRO A 310 -14.85 -1.40 9.47
CA PRO A 310 -13.74 -1.00 10.34
C PRO A 310 -13.19 -2.11 11.25
N HIS A 311 -13.89 -3.24 11.33
CA HIS A 311 -13.48 -4.43 12.09
C HIS A 311 -12.50 -5.32 11.31
N LEU A 312 -12.31 -5.09 10.02
CA LEU A 312 -11.44 -5.90 9.19
C LEU A 312 -9.95 -5.65 9.51
N ARG A 313 -9.22 -6.73 9.68
CA ARG A 313 -7.76 -6.69 9.59
C ARG A 313 -7.36 -6.72 8.13
N ILE A 314 -6.67 -5.68 7.67
CA ILE A 314 -6.18 -5.59 6.29
C ILE A 314 -4.68 -5.90 6.28
N ILE A 315 -4.27 -6.81 5.39
CA ILE A 315 -2.88 -7.19 5.16
C ILE A 315 -2.56 -6.94 3.69
N VAL A 316 -1.73 -5.97 3.42
CA VAL A 316 -1.16 -5.72 2.09
C VAL A 316 0.09 -6.58 1.95
N MET A 317 0.17 -7.35 0.88
CA MET A 317 1.26 -8.27 0.59
C MET A 317 1.95 -7.79 -0.69
N SER A 318 3.20 -7.38 -0.60
CA SER A 318 3.94 -6.94 -1.78
C SER A 318 4.07 -8.05 -2.82
N PRO A 319 4.31 -7.70 -4.10
CA PRO A 319 4.75 -8.67 -5.09
C PRO A 319 6.02 -9.38 -4.60
N THR A 320 6.24 -10.60 -5.07
CA THR A 320 7.54 -11.25 -5.01
C THR A 320 8.46 -10.65 -6.08
N TYR A 321 9.74 -11.02 -6.05
CA TYR A 321 10.64 -10.69 -7.15
C TYR A 321 10.09 -11.22 -8.48
N ALA A 322 10.25 -10.40 -9.53
CA ALA A 322 9.94 -10.76 -10.90
C ALA A 322 11.09 -10.31 -11.80
N TYR A 323 11.43 -11.08 -12.82
CA TYR A 323 12.37 -10.60 -13.83
C TYR A 323 11.67 -9.65 -14.79
N ALA A 324 12.32 -8.54 -15.10
CA ALA A 324 11.95 -7.75 -16.26
C ALA A 324 12.31 -8.50 -17.54
N VAL A 325 11.63 -8.15 -18.63
CA VAL A 325 11.90 -8.69 -19.96
C VAL A 325 12.35 -7.54 -20.84
N ASP A 326 13.55 -7.64 -21.40
CA ASP A 326 14.11 -6.60 -22.26
C ASP A 326 13.54 -6.66 -23.69
N GLU A 327 13.96 -5.74 -24.55
CA GLU A 327 13.52 -5.66 -25.95
C GLU A 327 13.88 -6.90 -26.79
N ASN A 328 14.83 -7.74 -26.33
CA ASN A 328 15.22 -8.97 -26.99
C ASN A 328 14.45 -10.19 -26.48
N GLY A 329 13.63 -10.01 -25.42
CA GLY A 329 12.94 -11.08 -24.73
C GLY A 329 13.79 -11.79 -23.65
N ASP A 330 14.93 -11.20 -23.27
CA ASP A 330 15.81 -11.77 -22.26
C ASP A 330 15.37 -11.32 -20.85
N TYR A 331 15.48 -12.22 -19.88
CA TYR A 331 15.20 -11.90 -18.47
C TYR A 331 16.36 -11.09 -17.87
N VAL A 332 16.02 -9.90 -17.38
CA VAL A 332 16.93 -8.95 -16.75
C VAL A 332 16.45 -8.57 -15.36
N SER A 333 17.37 -8.01 -14.55
CA SER A 333 17.02 -7.62 -13.17
C SER A 333 15.99 -6.49 -13.15
N SER A 334 14.90 -6.67 -12.41
CA SER A 334 13.88 -5.65 -12.17
C SER A 334 14.34 -4.54 -11.22
N ASP A 335 15.52 -4.68 -10.60
CA ASP A 335 16.12 -3.63 -9.78
C ASP A 335 16.88 -2.57 -10.59
N ILE A 336 17.04 -2.83 -11.91
CA ILE A 336 17.73 -1.88 -12.82
C ILE A 336 16.93 -1.57 -14.09
N TYR A 337 15.96 -2.42 -14.46
CA TYR A 337 15.19 -2.22 -15.69
C TYR A 337 13.95 -1.36 -15.42
N ILE A 338 13.67 -0.41 -16.29
CA ILE A 338 12.60 0.58 -16.15
C ILE A 338 11.68 0.51 -17.36
N TYR A 339 10.40 0.29 -17.13
CA TYR A 339 9.36 0.35 -18.16
C TYR A 339 8.76 1.75 -18.25
N ASN A 340 8.48 2.23 -19.46
CA ASN A 340 7.78 3.50 -19.75
C ASN A 340 8.32 4.71 -18.97
N ASN A 341 9.63 4.77 -18.73
CA ASN A 341 10.28 5.82 -17.91
C ASN A 341 9.65 5.98 -16.50
N ARG A 342 9.13 4.90 -15.91
CA ARG A 342 8.60 4.91 -14.53
C ARG A 342 9.72 4.68 -13.52
N ASP A 343 9.77 3.48 -12.94
CA ASP A 343 10.79 3.14 -11.95
C ASP A 343 11.02 1.63 -11.90
N VAL A 344 11.94 1.19 -11.07
CA VAL A 344 12.26 -0.21 -10.81
C VAL A 344 11.22 -0.87 -9.88
N LEU A 345 11.16 -2.20 -9.86
CA LEU A 345 10.18 -2.95 -9.06
C LEU A 345 10.25 -2.59 -7.55
N SER A 346 11.46 -2.46 -7.02
CA SER A 346 11.66 -2.10 -5.62
C SER A 346 11.00 -0.77 -5.23
N THR A 347 10.94 0.21 -6.15
CA THR A 347 10.24 1.47 -5.89
C THR A 347 8.72 1.26 -5.77
N TYR A 348 8.11 0.39 -6.58
CA TYR A 348 6.68 0.04 -6.43
C TYR A 348 6.42 -0.55 -5.05
N VAL A 349 7.25 -1.49 -4.59
CA VAL A 349 7.13 -2.12 -3.27
C VAL A 349 7.30 -1.12 -2.13
N ILE A 350 8.27 -0.20 -2.23
CA ILE A 350 8.45 0.88 -1.25
C ILE A 350 7.22 1.77 -1.15
N LYS A 351 6.63 2.13 -2.29
CA LYS A 351 5.42 2.95 -2.33
C LYS A 351 4.21 2.21 -1.77
N GLU A 352 4.07 0.93 -2.04
CA GLU A 352 3.03 0.07 -1.48
C GLU A 352 3.14 -0.04 0.05
N CYS A 353 4.36 -0.25 0.58
CA CYS A 353 4.65 -0.22 2.01
C CYS A 353 4.28 1.12 2.65
N TYR A 354 4.58 2.23 1.96
CA TYR A 354 4.20 3.57 2.42
C TYR A 354 2.68 3.73 2.48
N SER A 355 1.96 3.32 1.43
CA SER A 355 0.49 3.34 1.41
C SER A 355 -0.12 2.51 2.55
N ALA A 356 0.40 1.30 2.80
CA ALA A 356 -0.04 0.49 3.95
C ALA A 356 0.22 1.21 5.29
N THR A 357 1.36 1.87 5.43
CA THR A 357 1.76 2.59 6.65
C THR A 357 0.84 3.77 6.95
N ILE A 358 0.54 4.63 5.97
CA ILE A 358 -0.31 5.81 6.18
C ILE A 358 -1.75 5.45 6.51
N HIS A 359 -2.23 4.31 5.99
CA HIS A 359 -3.56 3.77 6.31
C HIS A 359 -3.58 2.88 7.56
N SER A 360 -2.44 2.71 8.24
CA SER A 360 -2.32 1.89 9.47
C SER A 360 -2.80 0.45 9.26
N VAL A 361 -2.46 -0.15 8.13
CA VAL A 361 -2.71 -1.56 7.83
C VAL A 361 -1.41 -2.36 7.81
N SER A 362 -1.50 -3.68 7.99
CA SER A 362 -0.33 -4.55 7.99
C SER A 362 0.29 -4.64 6.61
N PHE A 363 1.62 -4.71 6.54
CA PHE A 363 2.38 -4.92 5.31
C PHE A 363 3.26 -6.14 5.41
N MET A 364 3.12 -7.08 4.48
CA MET A 364 3.93 -8.29 4.36
C MET A 364 4.83 -8.17 3.12
N ASP A 365 6.12 -7.97 3.36
CA ASP A 365 7.12 -7.79 2.31
C ASP A 365 7.53 -9.13 1.71
N ASN A 366 7.04 -9.44 0.52
CA ASN A 366 7.41 -10.66 -0.19
C ASN A 366 8.63 -10.49 -1.09
N LEU A 367 9.01 -9.26 -1.44
CA LEU A 367 10.17 -9.00 -2.29
C LEU A 367 11.48 -9.28 -1.55
N TYR A 368 11.66 -8.70 -0.37
CA TYR A 368 12.87 -8.89 0.43
C TYR A 368 12.72 -9.99 1.48
N GLY A 369 11.50 -10.21 1.95
CA GLY A 369 11.20 -11.18 3.01
C GLY A 369 11.00 -12.62 2.54
N SER A 370 10.85 -12.91 1.24
CA SER A 370 10.62 -14.29 0.77
C SER A 370 11.30 -14.63 -0.55
N ILE A 371 10.88 -14.05 -1.67
CA ILE A 371 11.40 -14.39 -2.99
C ILE A 371 12.10 -13.16 -3.57
N THR A 372 13.43 -13.19 -3.50
CA THR A 372 14.36 -12.15 -3.93
C THR A 372 15.02 -12.52 -5.26
N GLU A 373 15.81 -11.62 -5.85
CA GLU A 373 16.58 -11.90 -7.05
C GLU A 373 17.46 -13.17 -6.91
N ASP A 374 18.06 -13.37 -5.73
CA ASP A 374 19.00 -14.46 -5.48
C ASP A 374 18.34 -15.84 -5.54
N ASN A 375 17.08 -15.95 -5.13
CA ASN A 375 16.39 -17.23 -5.01
C ASN A 375 15.21 -17.40 -6.00
N ALA A 376 14.84 -16.38 -6.76
CA ALA A 376 13.68 -16.37 -7.65
C ALA A 376 13.61 -17.59 -8.58
N LYS A 377 14.76 -18.02 -9.14
CA LYS A 377 14.83 -19.20 -10.02
C LYS A 377 14.35 -20.50 -9.37
N GLU A 378 14.37 -20.59 -8.04
CA GLU A 378 13.89 -21.77 -7.33
C GLU A 378 12.35 -21.72 -7.14
N TYR A 379 11.76 -20.52 -7.07
CA TYR A 379 10.39 -20.30 -6.64
C TYR A 379 9.45 -19.83 -7.74
N LEU A 380 9.97 -19.42 -8.90
CA LEU A 380 9.18 -19.00 -10.05
C LEU A 380 9.14 -20.08 -11.14
N VAL A 381 8.07 -20.09 -11.93
CA VAL A 381 7.91 -20.93 -13.13
C VAL A 381 8.53 -20.22 -14.35
N ASP A 382 8.36 -18.90 -14.42
CA ASP A 382 8.81 -18.03 -15.49
C ASP A 382 9.39 -16.73 -14.89
N ASN A 383 9.19 -15.58 -15.53
CA ASN A 383 9.68 -14.31 -15.00
C ASN A 383 8.83 -13.74 -13.85
N LEU A 384 7.63 -14.27 -13.59
CA LEU A 384 6.63 -13.66 -12.71
C LEU A 384 5.90 -14.68 -11.82
N HIS A 385 5.43 -15.81 -12.38
CA HIS A 385 4.49 -16.70 -11.72
C HIS A 385 5.14 -17.64 -10.73
N LEU A 386 4.50 -17.84 -9.58
CA LEU A 386 4.96 -18.71 -8.52
C LEU A 386 4.81 -20.18 -8.88
N ASN A 387 5.87 -20.96 -8.68
CA ASN A 387 5.74 -22.42 -8.67
C ASN A 387 5.19 -22.92 -7.32
N VAL A 388 4.95 -24.23 -7.19
CA VAL A 388 4.39 -24.83 -5.97
C VAL A 388 5.25 -24.55 -4.73
N LYS A 389 6.59 -24.49 -4.87
CA LYS A 389 7.47 -24.16 -3.72
C LYS A 389 7.29 -22.71 -3.29
N GLY A 390 7.20 -21.79 -4.25
CA GLY A 390 6.96 -20.38 -3.99
C GLY A 390 5.62 -20.18 -3.26
N ARG A 391 4.55 -20.77 -3.76
CA ARG A 391 3.24 -20.73 -3.11
C ARG A 391 3.25 -21.27 -1.68
N LYS A 392 3.93 -22.41 -1.44
CA LYS A 392 4.08 -22.96 -0.08
C LYS A 392 4.87 -22.06 0.85
N LEU A 393 5.91 -21.39 0.36
CA LEU A 393 6.68 -20.42 1.14
C LEU A 393 5.81 -19.24 1.57
N ILE A 394 5.08 -18.64 0.62
CA ILE A 394 4.19 -17.50 0.89
C ILE A 394 3.04 -17.90 1.85
N ALA A 395 2.42 -19.09 1.66
CA ALA A 395 1.34 -19.54 2.53
C ALA A 395 1.79 -19.71 4.00
N LYS A 396 2.97 -20.31 4.23
CA LYS A 396 3.53 -20.44 5.58
C LYS A 396 3.87 -19.08 6.20
N ARG A 397 4.41 -18.18 5.41
CA ARG A 397 4.72 -16.84 5.88
C ARG A 397 3.46 -16.06 6.23
N PHE A 398 2.40 -16.21 5.43
CA PHE A 398 1.09 -15.61 5.71
C PHE A 398 0.49 -16.17 7.00
N GLU A 399 0.54 -17.50 7.24
CA GLU A 399 0.08 -18.12 8.49
C GLU A 399 0.81 -17.55 9.71
N TYR A 400 2.13 -17.39 9.63
CA TYR A 400 2.91 -16.75 10.68
C TYR A 400 2.46 -15.31 10.91
N PHE A 401 2.30 -14.52 9.85
CA PHE A 401 1.89 -13.14 9.88
C PHE A 401 0.50 -12.96 10.52
N LEU A 402 -0.43 -13.84 10.13
CA LEU A 402 -1.79 -13.86 10.65
C LEU A 402 -1.82 -14.15 12.16
N ASN A 403 -1.05 -15.15 12.59
CA ASN A 403 -1.05 -15.65 13.96
C ASN A 403 -0.04 -14.98 14.90
N TYR A 404 0.65 -13.95 14.44
CA TYR A 404 1.73 -13.31 15.18
C TYR A 404 1.32 -12.92 16.60
N TYR A 405 0.25 -12.16 16.75
CA TYR A 405 -0.24 -11.72 18.06
C TYR A 405 -0.94 -12.82 18.86
N ILE A 406 -1.56 -13.78 18.21
CA ILE A 406 -2.22 -14.91 18.87
C ILE A 406 -1.16 -15.76 19.60
N LYS A 407 -0.03 -16.03 18.94
CA LYS A 407 1.07 -16.81 19.51
C LYS A 407 1.79 -16.05 20.64
N ASP A 408 1.95 -14.75 20.50
CA ASP A 408 2.60 -13.91 21.51
C ASP A 408 1.76 -13.82 22.79
N TYR A 409 0.44 -13.71 22.68
CA TYR A 409 -0.47 -13.70 23.81
C TYR A 409 -0.48 -15.04 24.58
N ALA A 410 -0.51 -16.15 23.84
CA ALA A 410 -0.47 -17.49 24.45
C ALA A 410 0.85 -17.76 25.19
N SER A 411 1.94 -17.08 24.80
CA SER A 411 3.24 -17.17 25.47
C SER A 411 3.36 -16.34 26.74
N GLN A 412 2.49 -15.31 26.91
CA GLN A 412 2.48 -14.44 28.09
C GLN A 412 1.58 -14.96 29.22
N GLU A 413 0.65 -15.88 28.93
CA GLU A 413 -0.22 -16.51 29.93
C GLU A 413 0.37 -17.77 30.59
N ASN A 414 1.52 -18.28 30.15
CA ASN A 414 2.26 -19.41 30.71
C ASN A 414 3.52 -18.94 31.43
#